data_12f8bbdbf8e445cb70500de6bdcaec03
#
_entry.id   12f8bbdbf8e445cb70500de6bdcaec03
#
_cell.length_a   1.000
_cell.length_b   1.000
_cell.length_c   1.000
_cell.angle_alpha   90.00
_cell.angle_beta   90.00
_cell.angle_gamma   90.00
#
_symmetry.space_group_name_H-M   'P 1'
#
loop_
_entity.id
_entity.type
_entity.pdbx_description
1 polymer ?
#
loop_
_entity_poly.entity_id
_entity_poly.type
_entity_poly.pdbx_seq_one_letter_code
_entity_poly.pdbx_strand_id
1 'polypeptide(L)' 'MNDWEATASKLGRVGRSTVFALWASGDLASVKIGRRRFSTDAQIADYIERLESEARGPGGTAA' A
#
# COMPACT_ATOMS: atom_id res chain seq x y z
N MET A 1 -13.99 0.73 -0.96
CA MET A 1 -13.00 0.52 0.09
C MET A 1 -12.47 -0.90 0.00
N ASN A 2 -11.20 -1.11 0.23
CA ASN A 2 -10.55 -2.39 -0.08
C ASN A 2 -10.10 -3.08 1.19
N ASP A 3 -10.54 -4.34 1.38
CA ASP A 3 -10.03 -5.16 2.48
C ASP A 3 -8.62 -5.63 2.10
N TRP A 4 -8.04 -6.52 2.93
CA TRP A 4 -6.67 -6.95 2.67
C TRP A 4 -6.53 -7.63 1.32
N GLU A 5 -7.52 -8.40 0.92
CA GLU A 5 -7.47 -9.14 -0.33
C GLU A 5 -7.54 -8.22 -1.53
N ALA A 6 -8.47 -7.29 -1.53
CA ALA A 6 -8.60 -6.32 -2.61
C ALA A 6 -7.36 -5.42 -2.66
N THR A 7 -6.85 -5.02 -1.50
CA THR A 7 -5.64 -4.22 -1.41
C THR A 7 -4.46 -4.98 -2.00
N ALA A 8 -4.31 -6.25 -1.62
CA ALA A 8 -3.22 -7.08 -2.12
C ALA A 8 -3.27 -7.20 -3.64
N SER A 9 -4.47 -7.39 -4.19
CA SER A 9 -4.66 -7.49 -5.62
C SER A 9 -4.24 -6.21 -6.33
N LYS A 10 -4.61 -5.07 -5.78
CA LYS A 10 -4.28 -3.78 -6.38
C LYS A 10 -2.81 -3.44 -6.26
N LEU A 11 -2.11 -4.06 -5.32
CA LEU A 11 -0.67 -3.87 -5.14
C LEU A 11 0.16 -4.89 -5.91
N GLY A 12 -0.45 -5.62 -6.81
CA GLY A 12 0.26 -6.59 -7.62
C GLY A 12 0.22 -8.00 -7.08
N ARG A 13 -0.82 -8.32 -6.32
CA ARG A 13 -1.03 -9.65 -5.75
C ARG A 13 0.05 -10.01 -4.73
N VAL A 14 0.38 -9.05 -3.90
CA VAL A 14 1.30 -9.31 -2.80
C VAL A 14 0.61 -10.21 -1.76
N GLY A 15 1.39 -10.82 -0.90
CA GLY A 15 0.84 -11.69 0.12
C GLY A 15 0.10 -10.95 1.21
N ARG A 16 -0.75 -11.69 1.92
CA ARG A 16 -1.51 -11.15 3.05
C ARG A 16 -0.59 -10.55 4.10
N SER A 17 0.49 -11.25 4.42
CA SER A 17 1.44 -10.78 5.42
C SER A 17 2.04 -9.44 5.03
N THR A 18 2.29 -9.24 3.74
CA THR A 18 2.82 -7.99 3.24
C THR A 18 1.85 -6.85 3.47
N VAL A 19 0.56 -7.08 3.17
CA VAL A 19 -0.46 -6.05 3.39
C VAL A 19 -0.54 -5.68 4.86
N PHE A 20 -0.60 -6.66 5.74
CA PHE A 20 -0.70 -6.38 7.17
C PHE A 20 0.56 -5.71 7.70
N ALA A 21 1.73 -6.07 7.18
CA ALA A 21 2.97 -5.41 7.57
C ALA A 21 2.98 -3.95 7.14
N LEU A 22 2.50 -3.65 5.93
CA LEU A 22 2.40 -2.28 5.44
C LEU A 22 1.44 -1.44 6.28
N TRP A 23 0.33 -2.03 6.67
CA TRP A 23 -0.62 -1.36 7.54
C TRP A 23 -0.04 -1.12 8.93
N ALA A 24 0.65 -2.11 9.47
CA ALA A 24 1.22 -2.02 10.82
C ALA A 24 2.33 -0.98 10.88
N SER A 25 3.14 -0.88 9.85
CA SER A 25 4.23 0.09 9.80
C SER A 25 3.76 1.50 9.48
N GLY A 26 2.55 1.62 8.93
CA GLY A 26 2.02 2.91 8.51
C GLY A 26 2.46 3.32 7.10
N ASP A 27 3.20 2.47 6.41
CA ASP A 27 3.61 2.77 5.05
C ASP A 27 2.41 2.90 4.12
N LEU A 28 1.42 2.06 4.32
CA LEU A 28 0.17 2.13 3.58
C LEU A 28 -0.91 2.61 4.53
N ALA A 29 -1.51 3.73 4.21
CA ALA A 29 -2.58 4.28 5.04
C ALA A 29 -3.80 3.39 4.99
N SER A 30 -4.57 3.39 6.05
CA SER A 30 -5.75 2.55 6.16
C SER A 30 -6.78 3.23 7.04
N VAL A 31 -8.01 2.71 6.95
CA VAL A 31 -9.07 3.11 7.87
C VAL A 31 -9.56 1.85 8.57
N LYS A 32 -9.94 2.00 9.81
CA LYS A 32 -10.41 0.88 10.60
C LYS A 32 -11.90 1.03 10.84
N ILE A 33 -12.65 -0.01 10.51
CA ILE A 33 -14.09 -0.04 10.74
C ILE A 33 -14.37 -1.26 11.59
N GLY A 34 -14.74 -1.04 12.84
CA GLY A 34 -14.91 -2.14 13.76
C GLY A 34 -13.59 -2.87 13.97
N ARG A 35 -13.56 -4.13 13.66
CA ARG A 35 -12.35 -4.96 13.80
C ARG A 35 -11.62 -5.13 12.48
N ARG A 36 -12.15 -4.56 11.42
CA ARG A 36 -11.57 -4.76 10.08
C ARG A 36 -10.84 -3.51 9.65
N ARG A 37 -9.81 -3.71 8.89
CA ARG A 37 -9.00 -2.63 8.35
C ARG A 37 -9.13 -2.63 6.84
N PHE A 38 -9.21 -1.43 6.28
CA PHE A 38 -9.39 -1.23 4.84
C PHE A 38 -8.48 -0.12 4.37
N SER A 39 -8.13 -0.16 3.09
CA SER A 39 -7.47 0.97 2.44
C SER A 39 -8.39 1.50 1.35
N THR A 40 -8.47 2.81 1.22
CA THR A 40 -9.26 3.41 0.14
C THR A 40 -8.44 3.36 -1.15
N ASP A 41 -9.13 3.50 -2.27
CA ASP A 41 -8.46 3.57 -3.56
C ASP A 41 -7.45 4.72 -3.59
N ALA A 42 -7.81 5.84 -2.99
CA ALA A 42 -6.92 6.99 -2.92
C ALA A 42 -5.67 6.68 -2.10
N GLN A 43 -5.82 5.96 -0.99
CA GLN A 43 -4.69 5.59 -0.16
C GLN A 43 -3.75 4.63 -0.88
N ILE A 44 -4.31 3.67 -1.60
CA ILE A 44 -3.51 2.72 -2.37
C ILE A 44 -2.77 3.45 -3.50
N ALA A 45 -3.46 4.33 -4.21
CA ALA A 45 -2.85 5.10 -5.29
C ALA A 45 -1.72 5.97 -4.77
N ASP A 46 -1.92 6.61 -3.63
CA ASP A 46 -0.90 7.45 -3.02
C ASP A 46 0.34 6.64 -2.63
N TYR A 47 0.13 5.46 -2.09
CA TYR A 47 1.24 4.58 -1.73
C TYR A 47 2.04 4.17 -2.97
N ILE A 48 1.35 3.78 -4.04
CA ILE A 48 2.00 3.38 -5.28
C ILE A 48 2.77 4.57 -5.86
N GLU A 49 2.19 5.75 -5.83
CA GLU A 49 2.84 6.95 -6.33
C GLU A 49 4.13 7.24 -5.57
N ARG A 50 4.11 7.05 -4.26
CA ARG A 50 5.32 7.23 -3.46
C ARG A 50 6.40 6.21 -3.83
N LEU A 51 5.99 4.97 -4.07
CA LEU A 51 6.94 3.95 -4.49
C LEU A 51 7.56 4.30 -5.84
N GLU A 52 6.76 4.78 -6.76
CA GLU A 52 7.27 5.19 -8.06
C GLU A 52 8.23 6.37 -7.94
N SER A 53 7.90 7.30 -7.08
CA SER A 53 8.75 8.45 -6.84
C SER A 53 10.09 8.03 -6.24
N GLU A 54 10.07 7.11 -5.30
CA GLU A 54 11.28 6.60 -4.69
C GLU A 54 12.14 5.83 -5.70
N ALA A 55 11.49 5.05 -6.55
CA ALA A 55 12.19 4.28 -7.56
C ALA A 55 12.89 5.17 -8.58
N ARG A 56 12.28 6.32 -8.86
CA ARG A 56 12.88 7.30 -9.79
C ARG A 56 13.78 8.28 -9.10
N GLY A 57 13.79 8.24 -7.78
CA GLY A 57 14.34 9.30 -6.97
C GLY A 57 15.57 9.92 -7.48
N PRO A 58 16.00 10.90 -6.76
CA PRO A 58 17.17 11.66 -7.16
C PRO A 58 18.33 10.72 -7.26
N GLY A 59 18.84 10.63 -8.18
CA GLY A 59 19.79 9.74 -8.22
C GLY A 59 19.43 8.54 -8.84
N GLY A 60 18.41 8.51 -8.89
CA GLY A 60 17.99 7.49 -9.48
C GLY A 60 18.58 6.53 -9.96
N THR A 61 18.83 6.37 -9.94
CA THR A 61 19.06 5.75 -10.33
C THR A 61 19.37 4.92 -10.53
N ALA A 62 19.62 4.56 -10.53
CA ALA A 62 19.82 3.83 -10.79
C ALA A 62 19.99 3.10 -11.03
N ALA A 63 19.98 2.90 -11.11
CA ALA A 63 20.10 2.10 -11.40
C ALA A 63 20.26 1.64 -11.41
#